data_f1dd6fd4249e56eb4692f76289e96807
#
_entry.id   f1dd6fd4249e56eb4692f76289e96807
#
_cell.length_a   1.000
_cell.length_b   1.000
_cell.length_c   1.000
_cell.angle_alpha   90.00
_cell.angle_beta   90.00
_cell.angle_gamma   90.00
#
_symmetry.space_group_name_H-M   'P 1'
#
loop_
_entity.id
_entity.type
_entity.pdbx_description
1 polymer ?
#
loop_
_entity_poly.entity_id
_entity_poly.type
_entity_poly.pdbx_seq_one_letter_code
_entity_poly.pdbx_strand_id
1 'polypeptide(L)'
;MDIEQHDNWNLLSVIGMSQATVSVQSTSRIDPTFGKSWNLRSVMNMIGEIHQPMHNIIRYSPEHPEGDDFGKLHSINVLGYKNVFDLFEDAYGQYRDLQYPLSSTTTLDKYVDAITKQFPKSELSKEIADDTKKNWSKDSYNIAVNFAYAEEDSDFLLNNIDDGKDIVNRQLALAGYRLAALVKHMMTAQISIYKPFEELEDSEIESRLRTAIKG
;
A
#
# COMPACT_ATOMS: atom_id res chain seq x y z
N MET A 1 5.50 -1.52 24.63
CA MET A 1 5.43 -2.22 23.34
C MET A 1 6.68 -1.82 22.56
N ASP A 2 7.69 -2.67 22.57
CA ASP A 2 8.93 -2.39 21.84
C ASP A 2 8.77 -2.87 20.40
N ILE A 3 8.90 -1.93 19.48
CA ILE A 3 8.92 -2.23 18.05
C ILE A 3 10.39 -2.27 17.64
N GLU A 4 10.94 -3.46 17.47
CA GLU A 4 12.22 -3.60 16.81
C GLU A 4 12.05 -3.31 15.31
N GLN A 5 12.58 -2.18 14.91
CA GLN A 5 12.70 -1.80 13.51
C GLN A 5 13.89 -2.57 12.92
N HIS A 6 13.64 -3.63 12.19
CA HIS A 6 14.67 -4.31 11.41
C HIS A 6 15.15 -3.39 10.28
N ASP A 7 16.36 -2.85 10.43
CA ASP A 7 16.88 -1.70 9.65
C ASP A 7 17.17 -1.97 8.17
N ASN A 8 17.13 -3.20 7.67
CA ASN A 8 17.71 -3.49 6.35
C ASN A 8 16.73 -3.84 5.22
N TRP A 9 15.57 -4.43 5.50
CA TRP A 9 14.59 -4.81 4.47
C TRP A 9 13.18 -4.75 5.03
N ASN A 10 12.58 -3.58 4.99
CA ASN A 10 11.18 -3.39 5.34
C ASN A 10 10.38 -2.91 4.12
N LEU A 11 9.06 -2.94 4.24
CA LEU A 11 8.13 -2.53 3.19
C LEU A 11 8.46 -1.12 2.63
N LEU A 12 8.85 -0.19 3.50
CA LEU A 12 9.19 1.19 3.12
C LEU A 12 10.43 1.25 2.23
N SER A 13 11.49 0.50 2.55
CA SER A 13 12.71 0.46 1.75
C SER A 13 12.48 -0.18 0.39
N VAL A 14 11.67 -1.25 0.34
CA VAL A 14 11.33 -1.91 -0.93
C VAL A 14 10.46 -1.04 -1.82
N ILE A 15 9.48 -0.31 -1.26
CA ILE A 15 8.70 0.68 -2.01
C ILE A 15 9.63 1.75 -2.60
N GLY A 16 10.54 2.32 -1.79
CA GLY A 16 11.48 3.35 -2.23
C GLY A 16 12.39 2.88 -3.36
N MET A 17 12.98 1.69 -3.24
CA MET A 17 13.85 1.11 -4.28
C MET A 17 13.07 0.79 -5.56
N SER A 18 11.86 0.25 -5.44
CA SER A 18 11.03 -0.06 -6.59
C SER A 18 10.58 1.20 -7.33
N GLN A 19 10.22 2.27 -6.61
CA GLN A 19 9.94 3.58 -7.20
C GLN A 19 11.15 4.14 -7.94
N ALA A 20 12.33 4.12 -7.33
CA ALA A 20 13.55 4.58 -7.96
C ALA A 20 13.84 3.81 -9.25
N THR A 21 13.70 2.47 -9.22
CA THR A 21 13.93 1.62 -10.40
C THR A 21 12.95 1.90 -11.54
N VAL A 22 11.69 2.19 -11.24
CA VAL A 22 10.69 2.55 -12.26
C VAL A 22 10.99 3.94 -12.85
N SER A 23 11.45 4.87 -12.03
CA SER A 23 11.67 6.28 -12.41
C SER A 23 12.99 6.52 -13.15
N VAL A 24 13.99 5.65 -13.02
CA VAL A 24 15.34 5.83 -13.59
C VAL A 24 15.56 4.85 -14.74
N GLN A 25 16.34 5.28 -15.77
CA GLN A 25 16.88 4.34 -16.76
C GLN A 25 17.87 3.41 -16.04
N SER A 26 17.48 2.16 -15.86
CA SER A 26 18.36 1.17 -15.25
C SER A 26 19.52 0.86 -16.18
N THR A 27 20.76 1.01 -15.67
CA THR A 27 21.99 0.49 -16.28
C THR A 27 22.20 -0.99 -15.94
N SER A 28 21.22 -1.67 -15.35
CA SER A 28 21.33 -3.06 -14.94
C SER A 28 21.40 -4.00 -16.14
N ARG A 29 22.00 -5.21 -15.92
CA ARG A 29 22.06 -6.29 -16.90
C ARG A 29 20.70 -6.95 -17.19
N ILE A 30 19.63 -6.52 -16.50
CA ILE A 30 18.26 -6.98 -16.68
C ILE A 30 17.62 -6.09 -17.72
N ASP A 31 16.82 -6.69 -18.63
CA ASP A 31 16.01 -5.94 -19.58
C ASP A 31 15.23 -4.81 -18.87
N PRO A 32 15.39 -3.56 -19.28
CA PRO A 32 14.78 -2.43 -18.61
C PRO A 32 13.25 -2.51 -18.56
N THR A 33 12.62 -3.06 -19.59
CA THR A 33 11.15 -3.22 -19.66
C THR A 33 10.66 -4.23 -18.64
N PHE A 34 11.36 -5.36 -18.52
CA PHE A 34 11.05 -6.36 -17.52
C PHE A 34 11.27 -5.80 -16.10
N GLY A 35 12.42 -5.17 -15.83
CA GLY A 35 12.74 -4.57 -14.54
C GLY A 35 11.70 -3.54 -14.11
N LYS A 36 11.29 -2.63 -15.00
CA LYS A 36 10.25 -1.63 -14.73
C LYS A 36 8.89 -2.28 -14.47
N SER A 37 8.49 -3.22 -15.30
CA SER A 37 7.22 -3.94 -15.15
C SER A 37 7.15 -4.68 -13.81
N TRP A 38 8.22 -5.36 -13.42
CA TRP A 38 8.31 -6.05 -12.14
C TRP A 38 8.20 -5.09 -10.94
N ASN A 39 8.99 -4.02 -10.97
CA ASN A 39 8.99 -3.04 -9.88
C ASN A 39 7.67 -2.27 -9.80
N LEU A 40 7.01 -1.97 -10.92
CA LEU A 40 5.68 -1.36 -10.91
C LEU A 40 4.65 -2.26 -10.22
N ARG A 41 4.63 -3.56 -10.54
CA ARG A 41 3.77 -4.53 -9.85
C ARG A 41 4.06 -4.59 -8.35
N SER A 42 5.34 -4.59 -7.97
CA SER A 42 5.75 -4.57 -6.58
C SER A 42 5.23 -3.32 -5.86
N VAL A 43 5.39 -2.14 -6.46
CA VAL A 43 4.85 -0.88 -5.90
C VAL A 43 3.33 -0.97 -5.73
N MET A 44 2.61 -1.44 -6.75
CA MET A 44 1.14 -1.57 -6.69
C MET A 44 0.70 -2.45 -5.52
N ASN A 45 1.34 -3.61 -5.35
CA ASN A 45 1.04 -4.51 -4.23
C ASN A 45 1.36 -3.86 -2.89
N MET A 46 2.58 -3.34 -2.72
CA MET A 46 3.07 -2.81 -1.45
C MET A 46 2.32 -1.56 -0.99
N ILE A 47 1.76 -0.77 -1.90
CA ILE A 47 0.89 0.34 -1.51
C ILE A 47 -0.43 -0.19 -0.91
N GLY A 48 -0.96 -1.29 -1.39
CA GLY A 48 -2.08 -1.99 -0.73
C GLY A 48 -1.70 -2.47 0.67
N GLU A 49 -0.59 -3.22 0.77
CA GLU A 49 -0.07 -3.79 2.01
C GLU A 49 0.15 -2.74 3.12
N ILE A 50 0.76 -1.59 2.79
CA ILE A 50 1.03 -0.55 3.80
C ILE A 50 -0.25 0.11 4.33
N HIS A 51 -1.37 0.01 3.61
CA HIS A 51 -2.66 0.52 4.04
C HIS A 51 -3.52 -0.53 4.76
N GLN A 52 -3.09 -1.79 4.79
CA GLN A 52 -3.76 -2.83 5.58
C GLN A 52 -3.24 -2.77 7.03
N PRO A 53 -4.08 -2.48 8.03
CA PRO A 53 -3.63 -2.26 9.41
C PRO A 53 -2.80 -3.39 9.99
N MET A 54 -3.21 -4.66 9.77
CA MET A 54 -2.54 -5.81 10.35
C MET A 54 -1.16 -6.09 9.73
N HIS A 55 -0.82 -5.51 8.56
CA HIS A 55 0.52 -5.60 7.98
C HIS A 55 1.52 -4.60 8.58
N ASN A 56 1.09 -3.77 9.51
CA ASN A 56 1.90 -2.70 10.11
C ASN A 56 2.15 -2.92 11.63
N ILE A 57 1.78 -4.07 12.18
CA ILE A 57 1.87 -4.33 13.60
C ILE A 57 2.21 -5.79 13.89
N ILE A 58 3.02 -6.03 14.92
CA ILE A 58 3.18 -7.33 15.60
C ILE A 58 3.01 -7.05 17.09
N ARG A 59 2.13 -7.79 17.75
CA ARG A 59 1.88 -7.67 19.17
C ARG A 59 2.68 -8.73 19.93
N TYR A 60 3.48 -8.28 20.88
CA TYR A 60 4.22 -9.14 21.80
C TYR A 60 3.45 -9.25 23.12
N SER A 61 3.33 -10.45 23.65
CA SER A 61 2.70 -10.73 24.95
C SER A 61 3.44 -11.86 25.66
N PRO A 62 3.18 -12.11 26.96
CA PRO A 62 3.74 -13.28 27.65
C PRO A 62 3.38 -14.62 26.98
N GLU A 63 2.20 -14.70 26.36
CA GLU A 63 1.73 -15.87 25.62
C GLU A 63 2.39 -15.99 24.24
N HIS A 64 2.77 -14.86 23.66
CA HIS A 64 3.41 -14.77 22.33
C HIS A 64 4.67 -13.91 22.39
N PRO A 65 5.77 -14.41 23.03
CA PRO A 65 7.02 -13.65 23.20
C PRO A 65 7.76 -13.39 21.89
N GLU A 66 7.51 -14.20 20.85
CA GLU A 66 8.04 -14.01 19.49
C GLU A 66 7.12 -13.19 18.59
N GLY A 67 6.02 -12.66 19.15
CA GLY A 67 4.99 -11.94 18.42
C GLY A 67 3.79 -12.81 18.04
N ASP A 68 2.69 -12.17 17.71
CA ASP A 68 1.40 -12.80 17.41
C ASP A 68 1.17 -13.08 15.90
N ASP A 69 2.25 -13.10 15.10
CA ASP A 69 2.21 -13.33 13.65
C ASP A 69 1.18 -12.41 12.96
N PHE A 70 1.32 -11.09 13.15
CA PHE A 70 0.45 -10.06 12.59
C PHE A 70 -1.05 -10.21 12.99
N GLY A 71 -1.31 -10.79 14.15
CA GLY A 71 -2.66 -11.01 14.65
C GLY A 71 -3.27 -12.36 14.29
N LYS A 72 -2.54 -13.28 13.64
CA LYS A 72 -3.01 -14.64 13.36
C LYS A 72 -3.16 -15.47 14.64
N LEU A 73 -2.33 -15.17 15.66
CA LEU A 73 -2.42 -15.80 16.96
C LEU A 73 -3.36 -15.07 17.94
N HIS A 74 -3.88 -13.89 17.57
CA HIS A 74 -4.91 -13.19 18.33
C HIS A 74 -6.28 -13.75 17.97
N SER A 75 -6.80 -14.63 18.85
CA SER A 75 -8.05 -15.36 18.63
C SER A 75 -9.27 -14.46 18.78
N ILE A 76 -10.19 -14.53 17.82
CA ILE A 76 -11.50 -13.86 17.84
C ILE A 76 -12.62 -14.82 17.41
N ASN A 77 -13.86 -14.39 17.53
CA ASN A 77 -15.03 -15.08 16.97
C ASN A 77 -16.00 -14.05 16.36
N VAL A 78 -15.61 -13.46 15.25
CA VAL A 78 -16.34 -12.38 14.56
C VAL A 78 -16.63 -12.80 13.12
N LEU A 79 -17.88 -12.79 12.68
CA LEU A 79 -18.32 -13.15 11.33
C LEU A 79 -17.80 -14.53 10.83
N GLY A 80 -17.44 -15.43 11.74
CA GLY A 80 -16.87 -16.74 11.43
C GLY A 80 -15.34 -16.75 11.33
N TYR A 81 -14.67 -15.62 11.38
CA TYR A 81 -13.21 -15.53 11.46
C TYR A 81 -12.71 -15.94 12.84
N LYS A 82 -11.54 -16.58 12.87
CA LYS A 82 -10.92 -17.12 14.09
C LYS A 82 -9.74 -16.30 14.58
N ASN A 83 -9.26 -15.35 13.81
CA ASN A 83 -8.19 -14.42 14.18
C ASN A 83 -8.43 -13.05 13.55
N VAL A 84 -7.79 -12.05 14.11
CA VAL A 84 -7.97 -10.66 13.68
C VAL A 84 -7.32 -10.39 12.32
N PHE A 85 -6.22 -11.09 11.99
CA PHE A 85 -5.58 -10.95 10.69
C PHE A 85 -6.54 -11.30 9.55
N ASP A 86 -7.15 -12.50 9.59
CA ASP A 86 -8.05 -12.98 8.53
C ASP A 86 -9.29 -12.10 8.39
N LEU A 87 -9.80 -11.53 9.51
CA LEU A 87 -10.93 -10.61 9.49
C LEU A 87 -10.63 -9.34 8.67
N PHE A 88 -9.45 -8.75 8.90
CA PHE A 88 -9.02 -7.55 8.16
C PHE A 88 -8.57 -7.89 6.74
N GLU A 89 -7.88 -9.02 6.53
CA GLU A 89 -7.38 -9.45 5.22
C GLU A 89 -8.52 -9.73 4.23
N ASP A 90 -9.60 -10.35 4.70
CA ASP A 90 -10.81 -10.56 3.90
C ASP A 90 -11.81 -9.37 3.98
N ALA A 91 -11.32 -8.20 4.40
CA ALA A 91 -12.10 -6.96 4.47
C ALA A 91 -13.49 -7.16 5.11
N TYR A 92 -13.58 -7.91 6.23
CA TYR A 92 -14.84 -8.27 6.90
C TYR A 92 -15.82 -9.04 5.98
N GLY A 93 -15.30 -9.74 4.98
CA GLY A 93 -16.10 -10.52 4.02
C GLY A 93 -16.85 -9.70 2.98
N GLN A 94 -16.56 -8.41 2.83
CA GLN A 94 -17.32 -7.50 1.96
C GLN A 94 -17.21 -7.82 0.46
N TYR A 95 -16.10 -8.47 0.02
CA TYR A 95 -15.75 -8.63 -1.39
C TYR A 95 -15.63 -10.08 -1.84
N ARG A 96 -16.27 -11.01 -1.12
CA ARG A 96 -16.19 -12.46 -1.38
C ARG A 96 -16.74 -12.91 -2.73
N ASP A 97 -17.53 -12.07 -3.39
CA ASP A 97 -18.02 -12.31 -4.75
C ASP A 97 -17.03 -11.91 -5.85
N LEU A 98 -15.93 -11.23 -5.49
CA LEU A 98 -14.81 -10.99 -6.38
C LEU A 98 -13.94 -12.25 -6.49
N GLN A 99 -14.18 -13.06 -7.52
CA GLN A 99 -13.39 -14.27 -7.75
C GLN A 99 -12.26 -14.01 -8.77
N TYR A 100 -11.05 -14.43 -8.41
CA TYR A 100 -9.90 -14.34 -9.32
C TYR A 100 -9.71 -15.68 -10.09
N PRO A 101 -9.36 -15.62 -11.39
CA PRO A 101 -9.21 -14.42 -12.22
C PRO A 101 -10.58 -13.77 -12.54
N LEU A 102 -10.60 -12.42 -12.54
CA LEU A 102 -11.82 -11.68 -12.85
C LEU A 102 -12.28 -11.99 -14.29
N SER A 103 -13.47 -12.53 -14.44
CA SER A 103 -14.10 -12.75 -15.75
C SER A 103 -14.63 -11.45 -16.37
N SER A 104 -14.89 -10.43 -15.53
CA SER A 104 -15.38 -9.10 -15.91
C SER A 104 -15.00 -8.10 -14.82
N THR A 105 -14.79 -6.84 -15.17
CA THR A 105 -14.57 -5.75 -14.23
C THR A 105 -15.86 -5.21 -13.60
N THR A 106 -17.03 -5.59 -14.10
CA THR A 106 -18.32 -4.99 -13.73
C THR A 106 -18.59 -5.02 -12.22
N THR A 107 -18.28 -6.14 -11.55
CA THR A 107 -18.47 -6.25 -10.07
C THR A 107 -17.43 -5.40 -9.35
N LEU A 108 -16.17 -5.43 -9.81
CA LEU A 108 -15.11 -4.58 -9.27
C LEU A 108 -15.47 -3.10 -9.40
N ASP A 109 -15.94 -2.67 -10.58
CA ASP A 109 -16.32 -1.28 -10.85
C ASP A 109 -17.42 -0.80 -9.87
N LYS A 110 -18.41 -1.65 -9.56
CA LYS A 110 -19.45 -1.33 -8.56
C LYS A 110 -18.85 -1.07 -7.17
N TYR A 111 -17.88 -1.87 -6.73
CA TYR A 111 -17.21 -1.66 -5.44
C TYR A 111 -16.35 -0.40 -5.45
N VAL A 112 -15.62 -0.16 -6.54
CA VAL A 112 -14.82 1.06 -6.70
C VAL A 112 -15.72 2.29 -6.64
N ASP A 113 -16.86 2.28 -7.35
CA ASP A 113 -17.83 3.38 -7.33
C ASP A 113 -18.44 3.61 -5.94
N ALA A 114 -18.79 2.52 -5.23
CA ALA A 114 -19.33 2.60 -3.87
C ALA A 114 -18.30 3.19 -2.90
N ILE A 115 -17.06 2.68 -2.90
CA ILE A 115 -15.98 3.14 -2.02
C ILE A 115 -15.62 4.61 -2.32
N THR A 116 -15.47 4.98 -3.58
CA THR A 116 -15.10 6.35 -3.97
C THR A 116 -16.21 7.35 -3.74
N LYS A 117 -17.47 6.92 -3.75
CA LYS A 117 -18.62 7.71 -3.34
C LYS A 117 -18.68 7.92 -1.84
N GLN A 118 -18.37 6.88 -1.05
CA GLN A 118 -18.36 6.94 0.40
C GLN A 118 -17.17 7.76 0.93
N PHE A 119 -16.01 7.64 0.27
CA PHE A 119 -14.77 8.32 0.62
C PHE A 119 -14.23 9.12 -0.58
N PRO A 120 -14.87 10.23 -0.95
CA PRO A 120 -14.47 11.01 -2.11
C PRO A 120 -13.09 11.65 -1.91
N LYS A 121 -12.34 11.76 -3.00
CA LYS A 121 -10.97 12.31 -3.00
C LYS A 121 -10.87 13.69 -2.37
N SER A 122 -11.91 14.51 -2.49
CA SER A 122 -11.97 15.86 -1.92
C SER A 122 -11.90 15.86 -0.39
N GLU A 123 -12.52 14.89 0.25
CA GLU A 123 -12.55 14.77 1.71
C GLU A 123 -11.24 14.18 2.27
N LEU A 124 -10.54 13.40 1.47
CA LEU A 124 -9.24 12.77 1.82
C LEU A 124 -8.03 13.55 1.31
N SER A 125 -8.24 14.80 0.86
CA SER A 125 -7.22 15.58 0.16
C SER A 125 -5.94 15.82 0.98
N LYS A 126 -6.06 15.99 2.29
CA LYS A 126 -4.92 16.20 3.19
C LYS A 126 -4.08 14.93 3.32
N GLU A 127 -4.73 13.80 3.54
CA GLU A 127 -4.08 12.49 3.67
C GLU A 127 -3.45 12.04 2.35
N ILE A 128 -4.10 12.36 1.22
CA ILE A 128 -3.56 12.06 -0.12
C ILE A 128 -2.35 12.94 -0.44
N ALA A 129 -2.34 14.19 0.04
CA ALA A 129 -1.22 15.11 -0.16
C ALA A 129 0.02 14.72 0.67
N ASP A 130 -0.15 13.96 1.74
CA ASP A 130 0.97 13.36 2.49
C ASP A 130 1.53 12.18 1.69
N ASP A 131 2.70 12.38 1.08
CA ASP A 131 3.42 11.37 0.28
C ASP A 131 4.43 10.55 1.11
N THR A 132 4.45 10.76 2.43
CA THR A 132 5.38 10.13 3.36
C THR A 132 4.91 8.72 3.73
N LYS A 133 5.51 7.69 3.09
CA LYS A 133 5.17 6.28 3.32
C LYS A 133 5.25 5.87 4.79
N LYS A 134 6.19 6.48 5.55
CA LYS A 134 6.29 6.29 7.00
C LYS A 134 5.01 6.73 7.74
N ASN A 135 4.39 7.83 7.32
CA ASN A 135 3.14 8.30 7.89
C ASN A 135 1.99 7.34 7.52
N TRP A 136 1.95 6.82 6.29
CA TRP A 136 0.94 5.83 5.88
C TRP A 136 0.99 4.57 6.75
N SER A 137 2.20 4.04 6.97
CA SER A 137 2.41 2.90 7.86
C SER A 137 2.00 3.23 9.30
N LYS A 138 2.34 4.43 9.79
CA LYS A 138 1.96 4.88 11.14
C LYS A 138 0.45 5.01 11.29
N ASP A 139 -0.25 5.52 10.29
CA ASP A 139 -1.71 5.61 10.30
C ASP A 139 -2.34 4.23 10.37
N SER A 140 -1.87 3.28 9.55
CA SER A 140 -2.31 1.88 9.57
C SER A 140 -2.00 1.21 10.91
N TYR A 141 -0.81 1.45 11.48
CA TYR A 141 -0.45 1.00 12.82
C TYR A 141 -1.41 1.54 13.90
N ASN A 142 -1.71 2.85 13.86
CA ASN A 142 -2.62 3.46 14.82
C ASN A 142 -4.04 2.87 14.73
N ILE A 143 -4.50 2.54 13.52
CA ILE A 143 -5.78 1.83 13.33
C ILE A 143 -5.71 0.44 13.97
N ALA A 144 -4.63 -0.30 13.75
CA ALA A 144 -4.47 -1.63 14.36
C ALA A 144 -4.49 -1.56 15.88
N VAL A 145 -3.73 -0.62 16.48
CA VAL A 145 -3.68 -0.44 17.95
C VAL A 145 -5.03 -0.04 18.53
N ASN A 146 -5.71 0.93 17.91
CA ASN A 146 -6.89 1.55 18.50
C ASN A 146 -8.20 0.86 18.12
N PHE A 147 -8.19 -0.02 17.13
CA PHE A 147 -9.39 -0.72 16.67
C PHE A 147 -9.21 -2.25 16.66
N ALA A 148 -8.21 -2.78 15.94
CA ALA A 148 -8.03 -4.23 15.82
C ALA A 148 -7.66 -4.90 17.16
N TYR A 149 -6.90 -4.20 18.00
CA TYR A 149 -6.46 -4.63 19.33
C TYR A 149 -7.02 -3.75 20.47
N ALA A 150 -8.16 -3.10 20.23
CA ALA A 150 -8.76 -2.19 21.23
C ALA A 150 -9.09 -2.91 22.54
N GLU A 151 -9.50 -4.17 22.46
CA GLU A 151 -9.82 -5.04 23.60
C GLU A 151 -9.23 -6.44 23.39
N GLU A 152 -9.06 -7.18 24.48
CA GLU A 152 -8.51 -8.55 24.45
C GLU A 152 -9.51 -9.57 23.90
N ASP A 153 -10.79 -9.32 24.08
CA ASP A 153 -11.87 -10.19 23.61
C ASP A 153 -12.47 -9.69 22.28
N SER A 154 -13.36 -10.51 21.73
CA SER A 154 -14.00 -10.23 20.44
C SER A 154 -15.16 -9.25 20.51
N ASP A 155 -15.61 -8.87 21.70
CA ASP A 155 -16.88 -8.15 21.88
C ASP A 155 -16.81 -6.76 21.27
N PHE A 156 -15.69 -6.07 21.40
CA PHE A 156 -15.49 -4.79 20.74
C PHE A 156 -15.64 -4.90 19.22
N LEU A 157 -14.93 -5.82 18.58
CA LEU A 157 -14.96 -6.00 17.12
C LEU A 157 -16.36 -6.47 16.65
N LEU A 158 -17.02 -7.32 17.44
CA LEU A 158 -18.36 -7.80 17.13
C LEU A 158 -19.40 -6.67 17.19
N ASN A 159 -19.26 -5.76 18.15
CA ASN A 159 -20.17 -4.63 18.32
C ASN A 159 -19.90 -3.48 17.34
N ASN A 160 -18.71 -3.45 16.70
CA ASN A 160 -18.26 -2.39 15.81
C ASN A 160 -17.93 -2.90 14.38
N ILE A 161 -18.69 -3.89 13.89
CA ILE A 161 -18.48 -4.48 12.55
C ILE A 161 -18.57 -3.44 11.43
N ASP A 162 -19.55 -2.54 11.49
CA ASP A 162 -19.75 -1.55 10.44
C ASP A 162 -18.65 -0.49 10.45
N ASP A 163 -18.17 -0.08 11.63
CA ASP A 163 -17.00 0.77 11.75
C ASP A 163 -15.73 0.09 11.19
N GLY A 164 -15.57 -1.21 11.45
CA GLY A 164 -14.46 -2.00 10.88
C GLY A 164 -14.51 -2.07 9.36
N LYS A 165 -15.68 -2.25 8.76
CA LYS A 165 -15.89 -2.20 7.30
C LYS A 165 -15.56 -0.82 6.74
N ASP A 166 -16.00 0.24 7.41
CA ASP A 166 -15.74 1.62 6.99
C ASP A 166 -14.25 1.97 7.07
N ILE A 167 -13.55 1.52 8.11
CA ILE A 167 -12.10 1.64 8.24
C ILE A 167 -11.40 0.98 7.05
N VAL A 168 -11.74 -0.26 6.72
CA VAL A 168 -11.12 -0.98 5.59
C VAL A 168 -11.42 -0.27 4.27
N ASN A 169 -12.66 0.13 4.04
CA ASN A 169 -13.06 0.85 2.82
C ASN A 169 -12.31 2.18 2.67
N ARG A 170 -12.14 2.92 3.78
CA ARG A 170 -11.37 4.15 3.79
C ARG A 170 -9.89 3.91 3.46
N GLN A 171 -9.30 2.86 4.01
CA GLN A 171 -7.91 2.47 3.71
C GLN A 171 -7.75 2.07 2.24
N LEU A 172 -8.71 1.33 1.67
CA LEU A 172 -8.74 0.98 0.25
C LEU A 172 -8.84 2.25 -0.64
N ALA A 173 -9.70 3.21 -0.28
CA ALA A 173 -9.80 4.49 -1.00
C ALA A 173 -8.47 5.26 -0.98
N LEU A 174 -7.85 5.40 0.21
CA LEU A 174 -6.56 6.07 0.37
C LEU A 174 -5.45 5.38 -0.42
N ALA A 175 -5.35 4.05 -0.34
CA ALA A 175 -4.39 3.27 -1.10
C ALA A 175 -4.54 3.51 -2.60
N GLY A 176 -5.78 3.46 -3.11
CA GLY A 176 -6.10 3.69 -4.52
C GLY A 176 -5.73 5.11 -4.99
N TYR A 177 -6.10 6.14 -4.24
CA TYR A 177 -5.78 7.52 -4.60
C TYR A 177 -4.28 7.82 -4.54
N ARG A 178 -3.58 7.33 -3.51
CA ARG A 178 -2.13 7.48 -3.35
C ARG A 178 -1.37 6.71 -4.42
N LEU A 179 -1.80 5.49 -4.74
CA LEU A 179 -1.23 4.70 -5.83
C LEU A 179 -1.40 5.39 -7.19
N ALA A 180 -2.59 5.89 -7.49
CA ALA A 180 -2.86 6.61 -8.73
C ALA A 180 -1.98 7.86 -8.88
N ALA A 181 -1.81 8.64 -7.81
CA ALA A 181 -0.91 9.80 -7.79
C ALA A 181 0.54 9.40 -8.02
N LEU A 182 0.99 8.32 -7.36
CA LEU A 182 2.34 7.80 -7.46
C LEU A 182 2.66 7.27 -8.87
N VAL A 183 1.76 6.46 -9.44
CA VAL A 183 1.92 5.92 -10.81
C VAL A 183 1.95 7.08 -11.82
N LYS A 184 1.05 8.05 -11.68
CA LYS A 184 1.07 9.26 -12.53
C LYS A 184 2.41 9.98 -12.45
N HIS A 185 2.94 10.19 -11.25
CA HIS A 185 4.25 10.83 -11.06
C HIS A 185 5.38 10.06 -11.73
N MET A 186 5.45 8.74 -11.51
CA MET A 186 6.47 7.88 -12.12
C MET A 186 6.39 7.87 -13.65
N MET A 187 5.19 7.83 -14.22
CA MET A 187 4.99 7.83 -15.67
C MET A 187 5.31 9.20 -16.28
N THR A 188 4.95 10.30 -15.62
CA THR A 188 5.27 11.66 -16.06
C THR A 188 6.78 11.90 -16.03
N ALA A 189 7.48 11.45 -15.00
CA ALA A 189 8.93 11.52 -14.91
C ALA A 189 9.61 10.77 -16.08
N GLN A 190 9.08 9.60 -16.47
CA GLN A 190 9.58 8.86 -17.62
C GLN A 190 9.38 9.59 -18.94
N ILE A 191 8.21 10.21 -19.15
CA ILE A 191 7.93 10.98 -20.39
C ILE A 191 8.88 12.16 -20.51
N SER A 192 9.22 12.83 -19.42
CA SER A 192 10.21 13.92 -19.41
C SER A 192 11.63 13.46 -19.78
N ILE A 193 11.97 12.18 -19.54
CA ILE A 193 13.26 11.59 -19.90
C ILE A 193 13.26 11.13 -21.37
N TYR A 194 12.09 10.86 -21.95
CA TYR A 194 11.91 10.37 -23.32
C TYR A 194 11.57 11.46 -24.33
N LYS A 195 11.88 12.73 -24.10
CA LYS A 195 11.91 13.70 -25.20
C LYS A 195 12.86 13.15 -26.27
N PRO A 196 12.42 13.00 -27.55
CA PRO A 196 13.32 12.61 -28.64
C PRO A 196 14.56 13.52 -28.62
N PHE A 197 15.72 12.96 -28.90
CA PHE A 197 16.98 13.72 -28.91
C PHE A 197 16.92 14.92 -29.89
N GLU A 198 16.06 14.82 -30.88
CA GLU A 198 15.79 15.83 -31.91
C GLU A 198 15.01 17.06 -31.38
N GLU A 199 14.38 16.95 -30.20
CA GLU A 199 13.64 18.05 -29.54
C GLU A 199 14.39 18.68 -28.35
N LEU A 200 15.62 18.21 -28.08
CA LEU A 200 16.44 18.74 -26.99
C LEU A 200 17.31 19.90 -27.50
N GLU A 201 17.31 20.99 -26.75
CA GLU A 201 18.28 22.06 -26.98
C GLU A 201 19.69 21.59 -26.62
N ASP A 202 20.72 22.14 -27.30
CA ASP A 202 22.12 21.74 -27.10
C ASP A 202 22.57 21.79 -25.63
N SER A 203 22.07 22.75 -24.86
CA SER A 203 22.32 22.89 -23.42
C SER A 203 21.76 21.72 -22.59
N GLU A 204 20.63 21.17 -23.00
CA GLU A 204 19.96 20.05 -22.34
C GLU A 204 20.67 18.72 -22.68
N ILE A 205 21.16 18.57 -23.90
CA ILE A 205 22.01 17.46 -24.34
C ILE A 205 23.33 17.44 -23.57
N GLU A 206 24.01 18.57 -23.44
CA GLU A 206 25.25 18.67 -22.65
C GLU A 206 25.02 18.32 -21.16
N SER A 207 23.92 18.80 -20.57
CA SER A 207 23.58 18.51 -19.18
C SER A 207 23.35 16.99 -18.94
N ARG A 208 22.66 16.33 -19.87
CA ARG A 208 22.41 14.88 -19.79
C ARG A 208 23.67 14.05 -19.98
N LEU A 209 24.53 14.46 -20.92
CA LEU A 209 25.84 13.82 -21.13
C LEU A 209 26.74 13.95 -19.90
N ARG A 210 26.83 15.14 -19.30
CA ARG A 210 27.61 15.37 -18.07
C ARG A 210 27.11 14.56 -16.88
N THR A 211 25.80 14.32 -16.76
CA THR A 211 25.21 13.49 -15.70
C THR A 211 25.50 12.01 -15.94
N ALA A 212 25.45 11.55 -17.18
CA ALA A 212 25.74 10.16 -17.54
C ALA A 212 27.22 9.76 -17.35
N ILE A 213 28.14 10.74 -17.47
CA ILE A 213 29.59 10.51 -17.31
C ILE A 213 30.03 10.52 -15.84
N LYS A 214 29.21 11.09 -14.93
CA LYS A 214 29.54 11.22 -13.50
C LYS A 214 28.93 10.11 -12.62
N GLY A 215 28.08 9.24 -13.14
CA GLY A 215 27.50 8.07 -12.49
C GLY A 215 28.11 6.78 -12.99
#